data_cad68cd2562d6587415301d769da4f3b
#
_entry.id   cad68cd2562d6587415301d769da4f3b
#
_cell.length_a   1.000
_cell.length_b   1.000
_cell.length_c   1.000
_cell.angle_alpha   90.00
_cell.angle_beta   90.00
_cell.angle_gamma   90.00
#
_symmetry.space_group_name_H-M   'P 1'
#
loop_
_entity.id
_entity.type
_entity.pdbx_description
1 polymer ?
#
loop_
_entity_poly.entity_id
_entity_poly.type
_entity_poly.pdbx_seq_one_letter_code
_entity_poly.pdbx_strand_id
1 'polypeptide(L)'
;MKLHFKFFDAVPARLNVAIMLFFACWINYMLRVNMSVNIIAMVPEDRTTKSVESECKAIANADISLHNDTVLVTKQEVRQPDGVAVFSWTTQEQAYVLSGYFWGYAITSLLSGTAAELWGPRRVVFVTMFISAVLTILSPPAARLHYMVLVAVRFLIGLAAGFLFPALHALVAHWAPPTEKGKFVSALLGGAIGTVVTWSLTGPLIETFGWDYAFYIPGIIASLWCIAWWMLVYDSPVLHPRISDTEKAYILEAIGDKVHSSSDTKIVPPFRKIFTSLPFLAMIVLHYGNNWGMYFVMTAAPKYVSSALGFNLTSTGTLSSLPYLARMIFSIVFGAIGDRMVLRNGDQYF
;
A
#
# COMPACT_ATOMS: atom_id res chain seq x y z
N MET A 1 -24.78 19.59 14.62
CA MET A 1 -24.75 20.43 13.39
C MET A 1 -24.64 19.50 12.20
N LYS A 2 -25.76 19.26 11.45
CA LYS A 2 -25.77 18.41 10.24
C LYS A 2 -25.21 19.25 9.10
N LEU A 3 -23.93 19.07 8.77
CA LEU A 3 -23.34 19.62 7.55
C LEU A 3 -23.94 18.85 6.35
N HIS A 4 -24.90 19.47 5.67
CA HIS A 4 -25.47 18.93 4.44
C HIS A 4 -24.50 19.17 3.28
N PHE A 5 -23.74 18.18 2.88
CA PHE A 5 -23.02 18.15 1.62
C PHE A 5 -23.96 17.54 0.57
N LYS A 6 -24.74 18.35 -0.12
CA LYS A 6 -25.74 17.93 -1.13
C LYS A 6 -25.21 16.92 -2.17
N PHE A 7 -23.92 16.96 -2.46
CA PHE A 7 -23.29 16.04 -3.41
C PHE A 7 -23.18 14.61 -2.85
N PHE A 8 -22.86 14.44 -1.56
CA PHE A 8 -22.73 13.12 -0.93
C PHE A 8 -24.08 12.53 -0.50
N ASP A 9 -25.13 13.34 -0.41
CA ASP A 9 -26.48 12.87 -0.09
C ASP A 9 -27.17 12.23 -1.33
N ALA A 10 -26.66 12.53 -2.54
CA ALA A 10 -27.16 11.93 -3.80
C ALA A 10 -26.54 10.53 -4.08
N VAL A 11 -25.47 10.16 -3.39
CA VAL A 11 -24.74 8.90 -3.59
C VAL A 11 -25.13 7.92 -2.47
N PRO A 12 -25.45 6.65 -2.78
CA PRO A 12 -25.73 5.64 -1.74
C PRO A 12 -24.61 5.55 -0.71
N ALA A 13 -24.97 5.45 0.58
CA ALA A 13 -23.99 5.44 1.67
C ALA A 13 -22.97 4.29 1.53
N ARG A 14 -23.42 3.11 1.07
CA ARG A 14 -22.55 1.95 0.78
C ARG A 14 -21.50 2.24 -0.30
N LEU A 15 -21.84 3.03 -1.32
CA LEU A 15 -20.89 3.41 -2.38
C LEU A 15 -19.85 4.40 -1.84
N ASN A 16 -20.26 5.35 -1.00
CA ASN A 16 -19.33 6.25 -0.31
C ASN A 16 -18.31 5.45 0.54
N VAL A 17 -18.78 4.44 1.28
CA VAL A 17 -17.90 3.56 2.07
C VAL A 17 -16.93 2.79 1.15
N ALA A 18 -17.41 2.24 0.03
CA ALA A 18 -16.55 1.52 -0.92
C ALA A 18 -15.47 2.43 -1.55
N ILE A 19 -15.83 3.67 -1.89
CA ILE A 19 -14.88 4.68 -2.39
C ILE A 19 -13.85 5.03 -1.31
N MET A 20 -14.28 5.21 -0.07
CA MET A 20 -13.38 5.52 1.03
C MET A 20 -12.44 4.33 1.37
N LEU A 21 -12.91 3.08 1.22
CA LEU A 21 -12.08 1.88 1.33
C LEU A 21 -11.01 1.84 0.23
N PHE A 22 -11.36 2.17 -1.01
CA PHE A 22 -10.44 2.25 -2.12
C PHE A 22 -9.30 3.25 -1.84
N PHE A 23 -9.67 4.46 -1.41
CA PHE A 23 -8.68 5.48 -1.06
C PHE A 23 -7.89 5.14 0.21
N ALA A 24 -8.46 4.41 1.17
CA ALA A 24 -7.71 3.91 2.33
C ALA A 24 -6.54 3.02 1.89
N CYS A 25 -6.82 2.07 1.01
CA CYS A 25 -5.79 1.19 0.45
C CYS A 25 -4.78 1.96 -0.40
N TRP A 26 -5.25 2.88 -1.25
CA TRP A 26 -4.38 3.73 -2.07
C TRP A 26 -3.39 4.51 -1.21
N ILE A 27 -3.91 5.28 -0.26
CA ILE A 27 -3.10 6.16 0.59
C ILE A 27 -2.14 5.34 1.46
N ASN A 28 -2.61 4.23 2.02
CA ASN A 28 -1.73 3.34 2.81
C ASN A 28 -0.53 2.84 1.98
N TYR A 29 -0.76 2.42 0.74
CA TYR A 29 0.34 2.02 -0.14
C TYR A 29 1.21 3.21 -0.55
N MET A 30 0.62 4.37 -0.82
CA MET A 30 1.36 5.61 -1.09
C MET A 30 2.36 5.93 0.04
N LEU A 31 1.93 5.90 1.31
CA LEU A 31 2.80 6.15 2.47
C LEU A 31 3.84 5.04 2.68
N ARG A 32 3.54 3.82 2.23
CA ARG A 32 4.43 2.66 2.38
C ARG A 32 5.53 2.63 1.34
N VAL A 33 5.21 2.85 0.05
CA VAL A 33 6.11 2.60 -1.08
C VAL A 33 6.98 3.80 -1.45
N ASN A 34 6.64 5.02 -1.00
CA ASN A 34 7.39 6.22 -1.33
C ASN A 34 8.87 6.12 -0.92
N MET A 35 9.17 5.45 0.21
CA MET A 35 10.53 5.34 0.73
C MET A 35 11.48 4.63 -0.24
N SER A 36 11.02 3.62 -0.98
CA SER A 36 11.89 2.82 -1.85
C SER A 36 12.43 3.60 -3.06
N VAL A 37 11.73 4.65 -3.49
CA VAL A 37 12.23 5.58 -4.51
C VAL A 37 12.99 6.75 -3.87
N ASN A 38 12.50 7.25 -2.74
CA ASN A 38 13.15 8.35 -2.03
C ASN A 38 14.57 8.02 -1.57
N ILE A 39 14.82 6.80 -1.12
CA ILE A 39 16.14 6.39 -0.62
C ILE A 39 17.22 6.51 -1.69
N ILE A 40 16.87 6.36 -2.98
CA ILE A 40 17.79 6.50 -4.11
C ILE A 40 18.23 7.96 -4.25
N ALA A 41 17.33 8.90 -4.00
CA ALA A 41 17.61 10.32 -4.05
C ALA A 41 18.30 10.84 -2.77
N MET A 42 17.97 10.24 -1.61
CA MET A 42 18.58 10.59 -0.32
C MET A 42 20.03 10.12 -0.21
N VAL A 43 20.38 9.00 -0.87
CA VAL A 43 21.72 8.41 -0.83
C VAL A 43 22.17 8.13 -2.26
N PRO A 44 22.59 9.16 -3.01
CA PRO A 44 23.15 8.95 -4.34
C PRO A 44 24.43 8.12 -4.22
N GLU A 45 24.50 7.02 -4.96
CA GLU A 45 25.73 6.20 -5.00
C GLU A 45 26.87 7.02 -5.64
N ASP A 46 27.96 7.19 -4.90
CA ASP A 46 29.18 7.75 -5.45
C ASP A 46 29.82 6.72 -6.39
N ARG A 47 29.53 6.86 -7.69
CA ARG A 47 29.98 5.95 -8.75
C ARG A 47 31.47 6.10 -9.07
N THR A 48 32.20 6.89 -8.28
CA THR A 48 33.64 7.12 -8.52
C THR A 48 34.54 5.95 -8.17
N THR A 49 34.05 4.96 -7.38
CA THR A 49 34.90 3.87 -6.84
C THR A 49 34.69 2.49 -7.44
N LYS A 50 33.63 2.25 -8.23
CA LYS A 50 33.51 1.02 -9.05
C LYS A 50 32.72 1.34 -10.30
N SER A 51 33.40 1.40 -11.44
CA SER A 51 32.79 1.26 -12.76
C SER A 51 32.24 -0.18 -12.90
N VAL A 52 31.12 -0.46 -12.23
CA VAL A 52 30.24 -1.51 -12.70
C VAL A 52 29.57 -0.89 -13.91
N GLU A 53 30.12 -1.12 -15.10
CA GLU A 53 29.42 -0.87 -16.34
C GLU A 53 28.04 -1.50 -16.18
N SER A 54 26.99 -0.68 -16.26
CA SER A 54 25.62 -1.24 -16.23
C SER A 54 25.55 -2.26 -17.36
N GLU A 55 24.98 -3.45 -17.13
CA GLU A 55 24.91 -4.50 -18.15
C GLU A 55 24.33 -3.96 -19.46
N CYS A 56 23.38 -3.03 -19.41
CA CYS A 56 22.82 -2.36 -20.58
C CYS A 56 23.83 -1.44 -21.30
N LYS A 57 24.78 -0.81 -20.56
CA LYS A 57 25.83 0.02 -21.17
C LYS A 57 26.97 -0.82 -21.73
N ALA A 58 27.28 -1.96 -21.11
CA ALA A 58 28.28 -2.89 -21.65
C ALA A 58 27.84 -3.46 -23.01
N ILE A 59 26.55 -3.78 -23.17
CA ILE A 59 25.98 -4.23 -24.45
C ILE A 59 26.01 -3.10 -25.50
N ALA A 60 25.61 -1.88 -25.14
CA ALA A 60 25.63 -0.74 -26.03
C ALA A 60 27.06 -0.35 -26.44
N ASN A 61 28.03 -0.46 -25.52
CA ASN A 61 29.44 -0.19 -25.84
C ASN A 61 30.08 -1.28 -26.72
N ALA A 62 29.63 -2.52 -26.64
CA ALA A 62 30.06 -3.61 -27.53
C ALA A 62 29.64 -3.37 -29.00
N ASP A 63 28.45 -2.78 -29.22
CA ASP A 63 27.98 -2.41 -30.57
C ASP A 63 28.61 -1.11 -31.10
N ILE A 64 29.05 -0.19 -30.22
CA ILE A 64 29.61 1.13 -30.60
C ILE A 64 31.12 1.08 -30.82
N SER A 65 31.82 0.05 -30.36
CA SER A 65 33.28 -0.11 -30.63
C SER A 65 33.61 -0.33 -32.12
N LEU A 66 32.59 -0.44 -32.99
CA LEU A 66 32.71 -0.51 -34.44
C LEU A 66 32.64 0.85 -35.15
N HIS A 67 32.30 1.92 -34.44
CA HIS A 67 32.31 3.28 -35.00
C HIS A 67 33.04 4.24 -34.03
N ASN A 68 34.11 4.79 -34.52
CA ASN A 68 35.09 5.65 -33.84
C ASN A 68 34.52 7.07 -33.52
N ASP A 69 33.53 7.14 -32.62
CA ASP A 69 33.10 8.44 -32.10
C ASP A 69 33.04 8.34 -30.54
N THR A 70 33.77 9.24 -29.92
CA THR A 70 33.88 9.40 -28.47
C THR A 70 32.52 9.77 -27.92
N VAL A 71 31.70 8.76 -27.57
CA VAL A 71 30.46 9.00 -26.87
C VAL A 71 30.78 9.41 -25.45
N LEU A 72 30.69 10.70 -25.18
CA LEU A 72 30.69 11.25 -23.82
C LEU A 72 29.54 10.61 -23.05
N VAL A 73 29.86 9.61 -22.24
CA VAL A 73 28.90 9.00 -21.29
C VAL A 73 28.53 10.07 -20.28
N THR A 74 27.44 10.78 -20.54
CA THR A 74 26.91 11.77 -19.63
C THR A 74 26.52 11.06 -18.35
N LYS A 75 27.25 11.33 -17.25
CA LYS A 75 26.87 10.92 -15.90
C LYS A 75 25.44 11.32 -15.67
N GLN A 76 24.52 10.36 -15.56
CA GLN A 76 23.17 10.63 -15.15
C GLN A 76 23.17 10.78 -13.61
N GLU A 77 23.48 11.98 -13.15
CA GLU A 77 23.30 12.35 -11.76
C GLU A 77 21.81 12.42 -11.46
N VAL A 78 21.43 11.98 -10.25
CA VAL A 78 20.05 12.19 -9.76
C VAL A 78 19.84 13.70 -9.68
N ARG A 79 19.07 14.25 -10.60
CA ARG A 79 18.77 15.68 -10.64
C ARG A 79 17.91 16.03 -9.44
N GLN A 80 18.41 16.89 -8.58
CA GLN A 80 17.68 17.50 -7.50
C GLN A 80 17.98 18.98 -7.46
N PRO A 81 17.08 19.82 -6.88
CA PRO A 81 17.36 21.23 -6.65
C PRO A 81 18.61 21.42 -5.78
N ASP A 82 19.33 22.52 -6.01
CA ASP A 82 20.49 22.86 -5.19
C ASP A 82 20.13 23.02 -3.73
N GLY A 83 21.00 22.56 -2.84
CA GLY A 83 20.81 22.67 -1.37
C GLY A 83 19.97 21.57 -0.73
N VAL A 84 19.51 20.57 -1.47
CA VAL A 84 18.83 19.40 -0.89
C VAL A 84 19.84 18.50 -0.20
N ALA A 85 19.54 18.14 1.08
CA ALA A 85 20.41 17.29 1.88
C ALA A 85 20.55 15.89 1.26
N VAL A 86 21.77 15.40 1.13
CA VAL A 86 22.11 14.03 0.76
C VAL A 86 22.88 13.36 1.89
N PHE A 87 22.75 12.03 2.00
CA PHE A 87 23.33 11.24 3.08
C PHE A 87 24.34 10.22 2.54
N SER A 88 25.34 9.92 3.33
CA SER A 88 26.36 8.90 3.04
C SER A 88 26.08 7.57 3.75
N TRP A 89 24.83 7.10 3.71
CA TRP A 89 24.45 5.85 4.37
C TRP A 89 24.97 4.63 3.61
N THR A 90 25.52 3.70 4.36
CA THR A 90 25.94 2.41 3.84
C THR A 90 24.75 1.60 3.31
N THR A 91 25.00 0.63 2.45
CA THR A 91 23.96 -0.27 1.95
C THR A 91 23.18 -0.98 3.07
N GLN A 92 23.88 -1.29 4.18
CA GLN A 92 23.26 -1.93 5.34
C GLN A 92 22.31 -0.97 6.09
N GLU A 93 22.69 0.30 6.26
CA GLU A 93 21.83 1.33 6.87
C GLU A 93 20.59 1.62 6.04
N GLN A 94 20.75 1.68 4.71
CA GLN A 94 19.63 1.76 3.79
C GLN A 94 18.68 0.56 3.92
N ALA A 95 19.20 -0.65 4.07
CA ALA A 95 18.40 -1.86 4.29
C ALA A 95 17.62 -1.79 5.62
N TYR A 96 18.21 -1.26 6.70
CA TYR A 96 17.50 -1.05 7.96
C TYR A 96 16.34 -0.04 7.81
N VAL A 97 16.53 1.04 7.09
CA VAL A 97 15.49 2.04 6.83
C VAL A 97 14.33 1.44 6.04
N LEU A 98 14.61 0.62 5.01
CA LEU A 98 13.59 -0.04 4.21
C LEU A 98 12.85 -1.14 4.98
N SER A 99 13.56 -1.93 5.79
CA SER A 99 12.99 -3.06 6.52
C SER A 99 12.26 -2.65 7.81
N GLY A 100 12.61 -1.52 8.41
CA GLY A 100 12.02 -1.05 9.67
C GLY A 100 10.49 -1.02 9.68
N TYR A 101 9.88 -0.60 8.57
CA TYR A 101 8.43 -0.64 8.39
C TYR A 101 7.85 -2.05 8.56
N PHE A 102 8.49 -3.06 7.96
CA PHE A 102 7.96 -4.41 7.94
C PHE A 102 8.07 -5.10 9.31
N TRP A 103 9.06 -4.75 10.13
CA TRP A 103 9.16 -5.26 11.50
C TRP A 103 7.97 -4.79 12.34
N GLY A 104 7.63 -3.50 12.28
CA GLY A 104 6.45 -2.98 12.97
C GLY A 104 5.16 -3.62 12.48
N TYR A 105 5.00 -3.71 11.15
CA TYR A 105 3.84 -4.31 10.51
C TYR A 105 3.60 -5.77 10.93
N ALA A 106 4.66 -6.59 10.99
CA ALA A 106 4.57 -7.99 11.36
C ALA A 106 4.05 -8.18 12.80
N ILE A 107 4.51 -7.35 13.74
CA ILE A 107 4.10 -7.44 15.15
C ILE A 107 2.60 -7.16 15.30
N THR A 108 2.10 -6.11 14.69
CA THR A 108 0.72 -5.65 14.90
C THR A 108 -0.31 -6.39 14.06
N SER A 109 0.09 -6.98 12.94
CA SER A 109 -0.82 -7.77 12.09
C SER A 109 -1.47 -8.95 12.83
N LEU A 110 -0.78 -9.52 13.83
CA LEU A 110 -1.32 -10.61 14.66
C LEU A 110 -2.42 -10.15 15.63
N LEU A 111 -2.35 -8.90 16.10
CA LEU A 111 -3.27 -8.34 17.11
C LEU A 111 -4.40 -7.52 16.49
N SER A 112 -4.32 -7.26 15.21
CA SER A 112 -5.16 -6.26 14.52
C SER A 112 -6.63 -6.67 14.41
N GLY A 113 -6.94 -7.96 14.28
CA GLY A 113 -8.33 -8.45 14.22
C GLY A 113 -9.11 -8.13 15.49
N THR A 114 -8.54 -8.44 16.64
CA THR A 114 -9.16 -8.16 17.95
C THR A 114 -9.32 -6.66 18.21
N ALA A 115 -8.40 -5.83 17.76
CA ALA A 115 -8.50 -4.39 17.92
C ALA A 115 -9.67 -3.81 17.10
N ALA A 116 -9.91 -4.29 15.89
CA ALA A 116 -11.02 -3.86 15.05
C ALA A 116 -12.39 -4.23 15.67
N GLU A 117 -12.48 -5.39 16.33
CA GLU A 117 -13.70 -5.81 17.02
C GLU A 117 -13.97 -5.01 18.31
N LEU A 118 -12.91 -4.72 19.09
CA LEU A 118 -13.05 -4.03 20.38
C LEU A 118 -13.33 -2.52 20.25
N TRP A 119 -12.65 -1.85 19.32
CA TRP A 119 -12.69 -0.38 19.21
C TRP A 119 -13.50 0.15 18.04
N GLY A 120 -13.96 -0.76 17.18
CA GLY A 120 -14.67 -0.44 15.94
C GLY A 120 -13.72 -0.10 14.79
N PRO A 121 -14.02 -0.60 13.57
CA PRO A 121 -13.14 -0.46 12.41
C PRO A 121 -12.94 1.00 11.97
N ARG A 122 -13.97 1.85 12.09
CA ARG A 122 -13.87 3.29 11.76
C ARG A 122 -12.77 4.00 12.54
N ARG A 123 -12.74 3.79 13.87
CA ARG A 123 -11.77 4.44 14.75
C ARG A 123 -10.38 3.89 14.54
N VAL A 124 -10.26 2.57 14.40
CA VAL A 124 -8.96 1.91 14.15
C VAL A 124 -8.34 2.44 12.87
N VAL A 125 -9.07 2.47 11.76
CA VAL A 125 -8.58 3.02 10.48
C VAL A 125 -8.18 4.48 10.61
N PHE A 126 -9.02 5.31 11.25
CA PHE A 126 -8.70 6.73 11.45
C PHE A 126 -7.39 6.92 12.20
N VAL A 127 -7.26 6.30 13.38
CA VAL A 127 -6.09 6.48 14.25
C VAL A 127 -4.82 6.00 13.56
N THR A 128 -4.86 4.83 12.93
CA THR A 128 -3.69 4.23 12.28
C THR A 128 -3.25 5.03 11.07
N MET A 129 -4.18 5.52 10.26
CA MET A 129 -3.87 6.35 9.09
C MET A 129 -3.40 7.75 9.49
N PHE A 130 -3.98 8.33 10.53
CA PHE A 130 -3.56 9.63 11.04
C PHE A 130 -2.15 9.58 11.62
N ILE A 131 -1.83 8.57 12.44
CA ILE A 131 -0.47 8.35 12.96
C ILE A 131 0.50 8.17 11.79
N SER A 132 0.16 7.34 10.80
CA SER A 132 1.01 7.11 9.63
C SER A 132 1.25 8.39 8.82
N ALA A 133 0.23 9.23 8.66
CA ALA A 133 0.32 10.52 7.97
C ALA A 133 1.27 11.48 8.70
N VAL A 134 1.09 11.67 10.00
CA VAL A 134 1.94 12.55 10.84
C VAL A 134 3.39 12.06 10.82
N LEU A 135 3.62 10.77 11.04
CA LEU A 135 4.96 10.19 11.04
C LEU A 135 5.62 10.27 9.65
N THR A 136 4.85 10.22 8.57
CA THR A 136 5.37 10.42 7.22
C THR A 136 5.83 11.87 7.03
N ILE A 137 5.08 12.86 7.52
CA ILE A 137 5.51 14.28 7.52
C ILE A 137 6.77 14.49 8.39
N LEU A 138 6.92 13.72 9.46
CA LEU A 138 8.10 13.79 10.34
C LEU A 138 9.31 13.00 9.80
N SER A 139 9.17 12.24 8.71
CA SER A 139 10.26 11.44 8.15
C SER A 139 11.44 12.29 7.65
N PRO A 140 11.27 13.44 6.94
CA PRO A 140 12.39 14.27 6.52
C PRO A 140 13.21 14.85 7.69
N PRO A 141 12.65 15.48 8.72
CA PRO A 141 13.45 15.91 9.86
C PRO A 141 14.11 14.73 10.60
N ALA A 142 13.45 13.58 10.69
CA ALA A 142 14.04 12.39 11.30
C ALA A 142 15.27 11.88 10.52
N ALA A 143 15.22 11.89 9.19
CA ALA A 143 16.34 11.52 8.33
C ALA A 143 17.55 12.44 8.51
N ARG A 144 17.32 13.74 8.69
CA ARG A 144 18.39 14.75 8.93
C ARG A 144 19.04 14.60 10.29
N LEU A 145 18.33 14.08 11.29
CA LEU A 145 18.90 13.82 12.61
C LEU A 145 19.83 12.61 12.60
N HIS A 146 19.33 11.45 12.20
CA HIS A 146 20.12 10.21 12.13
C HIS A 146 19.28 9.10 11.43
N TYR A 147 19.94 8.19 10.69
CA TYR A 147 19.24 7.09 10.03
C TYR A 147 18.42 6.22 10.99
N MET A 148 18.92 5.98 12.23
CA MET A 148 18.19 5.19 13.23
C MET A 148 16.89 5.86 13.69
N VAL A 149 16.85 7.20 13.72
CA VAL A 149 15.61 7.93 14.02
C VAL A 149 14.60 7.69 12.92
N LEU A 150 15.04 7.72 11.65
CA LEU A 150 14.17 7.38 10.53
C LEU A 150 13.73 5.90 10.59
N VAL A 151 14.60 4.96 10.95
CA VAL A 151 14.22 3.55 11.18
C VAL A 151 13.12 3.44 12.24
N ALA A 152 13.27 4.16 13.38
CA ALA A 152 12.25 4.17 14.42
C ALA A 152 10.91 4.76 13.92
N VAL A 153 10.94 5.85 13.17
CA VAL A 153 9.74 6.42 12.54
C VAL A 153 9.09 5.42 11.58
N ARG A 154 9.87 4.75 10.72
CA ARG A 154 9.38 3.72 9.81
C ARG A 154 8.78 2.53 10.55
N PHE A 155 9.39 2.11 11.65
CA PHE A 155 8.87 1.06 12.52
C PHE A 155 7.50 1.44 13.12
N LEU A 156 7.35 2.66 13.61
CA LEU A 156 6.08 3.17 14.15
C LEU A 156 4.99 3.28 13.07
N ILE A 157 5.34 3.72 11.84
CA ILE A 157 4.42 3.70 10.70
C ILE A 157 3.97 2.26 10.41
N GLY A 158 4.91 1.30 10.44
CA GLY A 158 4.62 -0.12 10.26
C GLY A 158 3.66 -0.66 11.33
N LEU A 159 3.92 -0.34 12.62
CA LEU A 159 3.04 -0.70 13.73
C LEU A 159 1.60 -0.17 13.50
N ALA A 160 1.45 1.06 13.08
CA ALA A 160 0.15 1.62 12.76
C ALA A 160 -0.51 0.90 11.57
N ALA A 161 0.23 0.70 10.48
CA ALA A 161 -0.29 0.14 9.23
C ALA A 161 -0.74 -1.33 9.36
N GLY A 162 -0.19 -2.11 10.30
CA GLY A 162 -0.57 -3.50 10.50
C GLY A 162 -2.03 -3.70 10.96
N PHE A 163 -2.65 -2.69 11.56
CA PHE A 163 -4.07 -2.73 11.93
C PHE A 163 -5.03 -2.46 10.78
N LEU A 164 -4.56 -1.87 9.68
CA LEU A 164 -5.44 -1.32 8.66
C LEU A 164 -6.26 -2.40 7.95
N PHE A 165 -5.62 -3.40 7.33
CA PHE A 165 -6.33 -4.38 6.50
C PHE A 165 -7.39 -5.18 7.26
N PRO A 166 -7.14 -5.73 8.46
CA PRO A 166 -8.17 -6.39 9.24
C PRO A 166 -9.34 -5.45 9.58
N ALA A 167 -9.09 -4.18 9.90
CA ALA A 167 -10.14 -3.22 10.16
C ALA A 167 -10.97 -2.90 8.89
N LEU A 168 -10.34 -2.81 7.71
CA LEU A 168 -11.06 -2.65 6.44
C LEU A 168 -11.93 -3.88 6.13
N HIS A 169 -11.44 -5.10 6.38
CA HIS A 169 -12.24 -6.32 6.19
C HIS A 169 -13.42 -6.40 7.16
N ALA A 170 -13.23 -5.99 8.42
CA ALA A 170 -14.34 -5.90 9.39
C ALA A 170 -15.41 -4.90 8.91
N LEU A 171 -14.98 -3.74 8.37
CA LEU A 171 -15.92 -2.77 7.80
C LEU A 171 -16.67 -3.33 6.58
N VAL A 172 -15.97 -4.05 5.68
CA VAL A 172 -16.61 -4.74 4.54
C VAL A 172 -17.65 -5.74 5.03
N ALA A 173 -17.40 -6.49 6.11
CA ALA A 173 -18.36 -7.44 6.67
C ALA A 173 -19.65 -6.77 7.16
N HIS A 174 -19.56 -5.53 7.66
CA HIS A 174 -20.72 -4.77 8.15
C HIS A 174 -21.49 -4.02 7.06
N TRP A 175 -20.87 -3.71 5.90
CA TRP A 175 -21.44 -2.85 4.88
C TRP A 175 -21.75 -3.55 3.56
N ALA A 176 -21.10 -4.68 3.27
CA ALA A 176 -21.21 -5.33 1.98
C ALA A 176 -22.31 -6.42 1.97
N PRO A 177 -23.43 -6.23 1.26
CA PRO A 177 -24.36 -7.30 0.99
C PRO A 177 -23.65 -8.45 0.24
N PRO A 178 -24.02 -9.73 0.45
CA PRO A 178 -23.41 -10.87 -0.23
C PRO A 178 -23.35 -10.74 -1.75
N THR A 179 -24.39 -10.15 -2.34
CA THR A 179 -24.49 -9.88 -3.80
C THR A 179 -23.53 -8.80 -4.30
N GLU A 180 -23.06 -7.90 -3.44
CA GLU A 180 -22.15 -6.80 -3.78
C GLU A 180 -20.75 -6.95 -3.18
N LYS A 181 -20.51 -8.04 -2.45
CA LYS A 181 -19.22 -8.30 -1.77
C LYS A 181 -18.01 -8.19 -2.71
N GLY A 182 -18.16 -8.66 -3.95
CA GLY A 182 -17.12 -8.53 -4.98
C GLY A 182 -16.71 -7.07 -5.27
N LYS A 183 -17.66 -6.13 -5.28
CA LYS A 183 -17.38 -4.70 -5.49
C LYS A 183 -16.57 -4.11 -4.33
N PHE A 184 -16.91 -4.46 -3.09
CA PHE A 184 -16.17 -4.01 -1.91
C PHE A 184 -14.76 -4.61 -1.85
N VAL A 185 -14.62 -5.90 -2.19
CA VAL A 185 -13.29 -6.54 -2.29
C VAL A 185 -12.46 -5.91 -3.40
N SER A 186 -13.08 -5.55 -4.54
CA SER A 186 -12.40 -4.83 -5.62
C SER A 186 -11.92 -3.43 -5.19
N ALA A 187 -12.61 -2.77 -4.25
CA ALA A 187 -12.13 -1.51 -3.69
C ALA A 187 -10.77 -1.65 -2.98
N LEU A 188 -10.45 -2.84 -2.43
CA LEU A 188 -9.15 -3.11 -1.82
C LEU A 188 -7.99 -3.14 -2.83
N LEU A 189 -8.28 -3.23 -4.15
CA LEU A 189 -7.27 -3.10 -5.21
C LEU A 189 -6.69 -1.68 -5.33
N GLY A 190 -7.27 -0.69 -4.65
CA GLY A 190 -6.75 0.67 -4.56
C GLY A 190 -5.27 0.74 -4.22
N GLY A 191 -4.75 -0.24 -3.46
CA GLY A 191 -3.33 -0.33 -3.11
C GLY A 191 -2.41 -0.54 -4.32
N ALA A 192 -2.80 -1.36 -5.31
CA ALA A 192 -2.01 -1.58 -6.51
C ALA A 192 -1.95 -0.30 -7.38
N ILE A 193 -3.09 0.35 -7.58
CA ILE A 193 -3.17 1.63 -8.30
C ILE A 193 -2.37 2.70 -7.56
N GLY A 194 -2.50 2.76 -6.23
CA GLY A 194 -1.75 3.66 -5.37
C GLY A 194 -0.24 3.50 -5.53
N THR A 195 0.27 2.28 -5.61
CA THR A 195 1.69 2.00 -5.84
C THR A 195 2.14 2.51 -7.21
N VAL A 196 1.39 2.18 -8.28
CA VAL A 196 1.72 2.60 -9.66
C VAL A 196 1.79 4.13 -9.75
N VAL A 197 0.75 4.82 -9.27
CA VAL A 197 0.68 6.29 -9.32
C VAL A 197 1.78 6.92 -8.47
N THR A 198 1.99 6.42 -7.25
CA THR A 198 3.01 6.98 -6.34
C THR A 198 4.40 6.88 -6.95
N TRP A 199 4.80 5.72 -7.44
CA TRP A 199 6.15 5.55 -7.99
C TRP A 199 6.35 6.35 -9.27
N SER A 200 5.35 6.43 -10.14
CA SER A 200 5.43 7.23 -11.36
C SER A 200 5.53 8.73 -11.09
N LEU A 201 4.91 9.22 -10.01
CA LEU A 201 4.93 10.64 -9.63
C LEU A 201 6.09 11.02 -8.72
N THR A 202 6.63 10.07 -7.94
CA THR A 202 7.70 10.37 -6.97
C THR A 202 8.98 10.83 -7.67
N GLY A 203 9.37 10.22 -8.80
CA GLY A 203 10.55 10.62 -9.56
C GLY A 203 10.51 12.08 -10.00
N PRO A 204 9.52 12.50 -10.82
CA PRO A 204 9.36 13.89 -11.23
C PRO A 204 9.24 14.87 -10.05
N LEU A 205 8.57 14.46 -8.97
CA LEU A 205 8.40 15.28 -7.76
C LEU A 205 9.76 15.57 -7.10
N ILE A 206 10.60 14.55 -6.98
CA ILE A 206 11.94 14.69 -6.40
C ILE A 206 12.84 15.55 -7.29
N GLU A 207 12.79 15.35 -8.60
CA GLU A 207 13.59 16.13 -9.57
C GLU A 207 13.23 17.63 -9.56
N THR A 208 11.96 17.97 -9.23
CA THR A 208 11.49 19.37 -9.24
C THR A 208 11.58 20.06 -7.88
N PHE A 209 11.25 19.36 -6.79
CA PHE A 209 11.12 19.96 -5.46
C PHE A 209 12.09 19.38 -4.43
N GLY A 210 12.71 18.24 -4.72
CA GLY A 210 13.55 17.52 -3.78
C GLY A 210 12.81 16.38 -3.06
N TRP A 211 13.58 15.46 -2.46
CA TRP A 211 13.04 14.26 -1.82
C TRP A 211 12.17 14.55 -0.58
N ASP A 212 12.36 15.66 0.11
CA ASP A 212 11.54 16.05 1.27
C ASP A 212 10.06 16.14 0.92
N TYR A 213 9.75 16.75 -0.24
CA TYR A 213 8.37 16.93 -0.70
C TYR A 213 7.68 15.62 -1.04
N ALA A 214 8.43 14.59 -1.40
CA ALA A 214 7.88 13.26 -1.61
C ALA A 214 7.42 12.57 -0.31
N PHE A 215 7.70 13.14 0.87
CA PHE A 215 7.11 12.77 2.15
C PHE A 215 6.00 13.75 2.57
N TYR A 216 6.21 15.06 2.41
CA TYR A 216 5.25 16.06 2.86
C TYR A 216 3.93 15.97 2.09
N ILE A 217 3.97 15.87 0.75
CA ILE A 217 2.76 15.82 -0.07
C ILE A 217 1.90 14.59 0.25
N PRO A 218 2.41 13.35 0.27
CA PRO A 218 1.63 12.19 0.68
C PRO A 218 1.09 12.28 2.11
N GLY A 219 1.88 12.80 3.05
CA GLY A 219 1.46 12.98 4.43
C GLY A 219 0.31 13.97 4.58
N ILE A 220 0.34 15.08 3.85
CA ILE A 220 -0.76 16.08 3.83
C ILE A 220 -2.01 15.48 3.19
N ILE A 221 -1.89 14.80 2.04
CA ILE A 221 -3.01 14.12 1.38
C ILE A 221 -3.67 13.11 2.33
N ALA A 222 -2.86 12.29 3.02
CA ALA A 222 -3.35 11.33 3.99
C ALA A 222 -4.08 12.01 5.17
N SER A 223 -3.55 13.13 5.67
CA SER A 223 -4.17 13.90 6.76
C SER A 223 -5.53 14.47 6.35
N LEU A 224 -5.63 15.04 5.15
CA LEU A 224 -6.89 15.55 4.61
C LEU A 224 -7.91 14.42 4.38
N TRP A 225 -7.44 13.27 3.88
CA TRP A 225 -8.29 12.09 3.73
C TRP A 225 -8.81 11.58 5.09
N CYS A 226 -8.02 11.62 6.15
CA CYS A 226 -8.48 11.24 7.48
C CYS A 226 -9.68 12.09 7.96
N ILE A 227 -9.69 13.38 7.62
CA ILE A 227 -10.84 14.26 7.91
C ILE A 227 -12.07 13.79 7.15
N ALA A 228 -11.93 13.51 5.85
CA ALA A 228 -13.02 12.98 5.02
C ALA A 228 -13.50 11.61 5.54
N TRP A 229 -12.57 10.71 5.92
CA TRP A 229 -12.91 9.41 6.51
C TRP A 229 -13.79 9.56 7.75
N TRP A 230 -13.38 10.42 8.67
CA TRP A 230 -14.13 10.65 9.92
C TRP A 230 -15.53 11.19 9.69
N MET A 231 -15.73 11.98 8.65
CA MET A 231 -17.03 12.57 8.31
C MET A 231 -17.96 11.65 7.55
N LEU A 232 -17.42 10.74 6.73
CA LEU A 232 -18.19 9.97 5.76
C LEU A 232 -18.39 8.49 6.16
N VAL A 233 -17.48 7.90 6.95
CA VAL A 233 -17.51 6.48 7.27
C VAL A 233 -18.02 6.24 8.69
N TYR A 234 -18.86 5.22 8.86
CA TYR A 234 -19.41 4.76 10.14
C TYR A 234 -19.25 3.24 10.24
N ASP A 235 -19.17 2.70 11.47
CA ASP A 235 -18.92 1.28 11.71
C ASP A 235 -20.01 0.37 11.15
N SER A 236 -21.25 0.83 11.13
CA SER A 236 -22.39 0.06 10.60
C SER A 236 -23.45 0.95 9.95
N PRO A 237 -24.32 0.40 9.08
CA PRO A 237 -25.45 1.12 8.51
C PRO A 237 -26.40 1.70 9.55
N VAL A 238 -26.54 1.02 10.71
CA VAL A 238 -27.42 1.44 11.80
C VAL A 238 -26.97 2.77 12.42
N LEU A 239 -25.65 2.97 12.50
CA LEU A 239 -25.03 4.16 13.11
C LEU A 239 -24.88 5.34 12.11
N HIS A 240 -25.16 5.11 10.83
CA HIS A 240 -24.92 6.12 9.80
C HIS A 240 -26.05 7.17 9.78
N PRO A 241 -25.78 8.46 10.03
CA PRO A 241 -26.83 9.48 10.24
C PRO A 241 -27.57 9.93 8.96
N ARG A 242 -27.04 9.57 7.78
CA ARG A 242 -27.52 10.05 6.46
C ARG A 242 -27.94 8.93 5.52
N ILE A 243 -27.92 7.66 5.96
CA ILE A 243 -28.36 6.53 5.15
C ILE A 243 -29.88 6.60 4.97
N SER A 244 -30.39 6.27 3.78
CA SER A 244 -31.84 6.15 3.57
C SER A 244 -32.39 4.90 4.27
N ASP A 245 -33.65 4.98 4.74
CA ASP A 245 -34.28 3.83 5.43
C ASP A 245 -34.38 2.61 4.51
N THR A 246 -34.60 2.82 3.21
CA THR A 246 -34.64 1.77 2.20
C THR A 246 -33.29 1.09 2.00
N GLU A 247 -32.20 1.86 1.92
CA GLU A 247 -30.83 1.30 1.82
C GLU A 247 -30.42 0.58 3.09
N LYS A 248 -30.74 1.15 4.26
CA LYS A 248 -30.49 0.53 5.56
C LYS A 248 -31.20 -0.81 5.69
N ALA A 249 -32.50 -0.87 5.36
CA ALA A 249 -33.29 -2.09 5.40
C ALA A 249 -32.72 -3.14 4.44
N TYR A 250 -32.37 -2.76 3.20
CA TYR A 250 -31.77 -3.65 2.23
C TYR A 250 -30.45 -4.27 2.73
N ILE A 251 -29.55 -3.48 3.34
CA ILE A 251 -28.26 -3.98 3.83
C ILE A 251 -28.49 -4.93 5.02
N LEU A 252 -29.34 -4.56 5.97
CA LEU A 252 -29.61 -5.36 7.18
C LEU A 252 -30.29 -6.69 6.83
N GLU A 253 -31.26 -6.69 5.92
CA GLU A 253 -31.91 -7.90 5.45
C GLU A 253 -30.94 -8.82 4.70
N ALA A 254 -30.08 -8.26 3.84
CA ALA A 254 -29.11 -9.03 3.06
C ALA A 254 -27.97 -9.62 3.90
N ILE A 255 -27.53 -8.94 4.96
CA ILE A 255 -26.47 -9.43 5.86
C ILE A 255 -27.05 -10.41 6.89
N GLY A 256 -28.31 -10.24 7.29
CA GLY A 256 -29.04 -11.06 8.26
C GLY A 256 -28.46 -11.00 9.68
N ASP A 257 -29.09 -11.74 10.61
CA ASP A 257 -28.71 -11.77 12.04
C ASP A 257 -27.35 -12.40 12.32
N LYS A 258 -26.67 -12.92 11.31
CA LYS A 258 -25.38 -13.63 11.46
C LYS A 258 -24.25 -12.75 12.00
N VAL A 259 -24.33 -11.43 11.79
CA VAL A 259 -23.34 -10.48 12.31
C VAL A 259 -23.65 -10.04 13.74
N HIS A 260 -24.92 -10.10 14.14
CA HIS A 260 -25.36 -9.68 15.47
C HIS A 260 -25.34 -10.81 16.53
N SER A 261 -25.34 -12.07 16.10
CA SER A 261 -25.41 -13.21 17.02
C SER A 261 -24.06 -13.73 17.52
N SER A 262 -22.95 -13.10 17.14
CA SER A 262 -21.61 -13.53 17.57
C SER A 262 -21.21 -13.09 18.99
N SER A 263 -22.10 -12.42 19.74
CA SER A 263 -21.73 -11.84 21.04
C SER A 263 -21.73 -12.83 22.21
N ASP A 264 -22.36 -14.02 22.12
CA ASP A 264 -22.60 -14.86 23.29
C ASP A 264 -21.81 -16.17 23.40
N THR A 265 -21.11 -16.60 22.37
CA THR A 265 -20.23 -17.77 22.47
C THR A 265 -18.83 -17.46 21.98
N LYS A 266 -17.88 -17.34 22.92
CA LYS A 266 -16.46 -17.36 22.62
C LYS A 266 -16.08 -18.71 22.02
N ILE A 267 -16.29 -18.89 20.72
CA ILE A 267 -15.85 -20.09 20.00
C ILE A 267 -14.34 -20.06 19.94
N VAL A 268 -13.68 -20.86 20.76
CA VAL A 268 -12.22 -21.03 20.62
C VAL A 268 -11.95 -21.78 19.31
N PRO A 269 -11.23 -21.16 18.36
CA PRO A 269 -10.94 -21.80 17.08
C PRO A 269 -10.21 -23.13 17.30
N PRO A 270 -10.53 -24.20 16.55
CA PRO A 270 -9.87 -25.50 16.69
C PRO A 270 -8.49 -25.47 16.00
N PHE A 271 -7.55 -24.73 16.58
CA PHE A 271 -6.23 -24.48 16.01
C PHE A 271 -5.51 -25.75 15.53
N ARG A 272 -5.59 -26.85 16.29
CA ARG A 272 -4.95 -28.12 15.89
C ARG A 272 -5.51 -28.64 14.56
N LYS A 273 -6.83 -28.60 14.35
CA LYS A 273 -7.44 -29.03 13.08
C LYS A 273 -7.08 -28.09 11.92
N ILE A 274 -6.99 -26.78 12.21
CA ILE A 274 -6.62 -25.78 11.22
C ILE A 274 -5.18 -26.03 10.73
N PHE A 275 -4.21 -26.12 11.66
CA PHE A 275 -2.80 -26.29 11.33
C PHE A 275 -2.43 -27.68 10.78
N THR A 276 -3.30 -28.68 10.87
CA THR A 276 -3.12 -30.00 10.25
C THR A 276 -3.88 -30.16 8.93
N SER A 277 -4.66 -29.15 8.53
CA SER A 277 -5.41 -29.16 7.28
C SER A 277 -4.52 -28.93 6.08
N LEU A 278 -4.44 -29.86 5.14
CA LEU A 278 -3.63 -29.75 3.91
C LEU A 278 -3.99 -28.51 3.05
N PRO A 279 -5.29 -28.19 2.82
CA PRO A 279 -5.68 -26.97 2.12
C PRO A 279 -5.16 -25.69 2.82
N PHE A 280 -5.20 -25.66 4.16
CA PHE A 280 -4.71 -24.52 4.90
C PHE A 280 -3.19 -24.36 4.80
N LEU A 281 -2.43 -25.46 4.87
CA LEU A 281 -0.98 -25.45 4.68
C LEU A 281 -0.60 -25.02 3.25
N ALA A 282 -1.31 -25.51 2.24
CA ALA A 282 -1.11 -25.10 0.86
C ALA A 282 -1.36 -23.59 0.68
N MET A 283 -2.41 -23.04 1.32
CA MET A 283 -2.69 -21.60 1.31
C MET A 283 -1.58 -20.78 1.99
N ILE A 284 -1.01 -21.28 3.09
CA ILE A 284 0.14 -20.61 3.76
C ILE A 284 1.33 -20.55 2.82
N VAL A 285 1.70 -21.67 2.17
CA VAL A 285 2.84 -21.70 1.24
C VAL A 285 2.62 -20.77 0.06
N LEU A 286 1.42 -20.78 -0.53
CA LEU A 286 1.05 -19.89 -1.62
C LEU A 286 1.15 -18.41 -1.19
N HIS A 287 0.63 -18.07 -0.01
CA HIS A 287 0.65 -16.72 0.52
C HIS A 287 2.06 -16.23 0.84
N TYR A 288 2.89 -17.12 1.39
CA TYR A 288 4.29 -16.85 1.64
C TYR A 288 5.04 -16.50 0.35
N GLY A 289 4.95 -17.34 -0.69
CA GLY A 289 5.62 -17.09 -1.97
C GLY A 289 5.12 -15.80 -2.65
N ASN A 290 3.80 -15.57 -2.66
CA ASN A 290 3.22 -14.35 -3.22
C ASN A 290 3.69 -13.09 -2.47
N ASN A 291 3.69 -13.10 -1.15
CA ASN A 291 4.12 -11.96 -0.35
C ASN A 291 5.63 -11.72 -0.46
N TRP A 292 6.44 -12.79 -0.47
CA TRP A 292 7.89 -12.67 -0.65
C TRP A 292 8.21 -11.95 -1.97
N GLY A 293 7.64 -12.40 -3.09
CA GLY A 293 7.85 -11.77 -4.39
C GLY A 293 7.36 -10.32 -4.43
N MET A 294 6.18 -10.05 -3.84
CA MET A 294 5.62 -8.69 -3.77
C MET A 294 6.52 -7.74 -2.98
N TYR A 295 7.02 -8.17 -1.83
CA TYR A 295 7.87 -7.32 -0.98
C TYR A 295 9.27 -7.14 -1.57
N PHE A 296 9.81 -8.17 -2.23
CA PHE A 296 11.06 -8.05 -2.97
C PHE A 296 10.95 -6.96 -4.05
N VAL A 297 9.93 -7.02 -4.90
CA VAL A 297 9.70 -5.99 -5.91
C VAL A 297 9.51 -4.61 -5.27
N MET A 298 8.76 -4.53 -4.16
CA MET A 298 8.49 -3.27 -3.48
C MET A 298 9.74 -2.59 -2.89
N THR A 299 10.69 -3.36 -2.41
CA THR A 299 11.87 -2.84 -1.69
C THR A 299 13.13 -2.79 -2.56
N ALA A 300 13.36 -3.83 -3.36
CA ALA A 300 14.61 -4.00 -4.09
C ALA A 300 14.55 -3.54 -5.55
N ALA A 301 13.38 -3.65 -6.21
CA ALA A 301 13.30 -3.35 -7.64
C ALA A 301 13.66 -1.89 -7.98
N PRO A 302 13.19 -0.84 -7.28
CA PRO A 302 13.59 0.53 -7.61
C PRO A 302 15.10 0.74 -7.49
N LYS A 303 15.72 0.21 -6.45
CA LYS A 303 17.17 0.29 -6.28
C LYS A 303 17.91 -0.46 -7.38
N TYR A 304 17.48 -1.65 -7.74
CA TYR A 304 18.09 -2.45 -8.83
C TYR A 304 17.99 -1.73 -10.18
N VAL A 305 16.82 -1.18 -10.51
CA VAL A 305 16.60 -0.44 -11.78
C VAL A 305 17.50 0.80 -11.84
N SER A 306 17.70 1.51 -10.74
CA SER A 306 18.57 2.68 -10.70
C SER A 306 20.04 2.32 -10.68
N SER A 307 20.49 1.42 -9.77
CA SER A 307 21.92 1.15 -9.56
C SER A 307 22.50 0.17 -10.56
N ALA A 308 21.80 -0.92 -10.89
CA ALA A 308 22.31 -1.95 -11.79
C ALA A 308 22.00 -1.62 -13.27
N LEU A 309 20.77 -1.18 -13.57
CA LEU A 309 20.38 -0.86 -14.95
C LEU A 309 20.69 0.58 -15.36
N GLY A 310 20.99 1.48 -14.40
CA GLY A 310 21.44 2.85 -14.67
C GLY A 310 20.36 3.82 -15.14
N PHE A 311 19.06 3.52 -14.89
CA PHE A 311 17.97 4.42 -15.24
C PHE A 311 17.92 5.66 -14.32
N ASN A 312 17.42 6.78 -14.86
CA ASN A 312 17.14 7.98 -14.07
C ASN A 312 15.98 7.75 -13.10
N LEU A 313 15.80 8.66 -12.14
CA LEU A 313 14.83 8.49 -11.06
C LEU A 313 13.39 8.38 -11.56
N THR A 314 13.00 9.20 -12.53
CA THR A 314 11.68 9.18 -13.18
C THR A 314 11.40 7.85 -13.88
N SER A 315 12.35 7.38 -14.71
CA SER A 315 12.22 6.06 -15.37
C SER A 315 12.26 4.92 -14.40
N THR A 316 13.05 5.00 -13.34
CA THR A 316 13.11 4.01 -12.25
C THR A 316 11.75 3.83 -11.58
N GLY A 317 11.08 4.92 -11.22
CA GLY A 317 9.74 4.87 -10.64
C GLY A 317 8.73 4.23 -11.58
N THR A 318 8.70 4.64 -12.84
CA THR A 318 7.77 4.11 -13.86
C THR A 318 8.02 2.63 -14.14
N LEU A 319 9.26 2.21 -14.39
CA LEU A 319 9.60 0.82 -14.67
C LEU A 319 9.31 -0.10 -13.47
N SER A 320 9.63 0.35 -12.26
CA SER A 320 9.36 -0.40 -11.03
C SER A 320 7.85 -0.57 -10.76
N SER A 321 6.99 0.28 -11.33
CA SER A 321 5.54 0.20 -11.19
C SER A 321 4.90 -0.87 -12.10
N LEU A 322 5.56 -1.26 -13.20
CA LEU A 322 5.01 -2.18 -14.20
C LEU A 322 4.60 -3.55 -13.63
N PRO A 323 5.36 -4.21 -12.73
CA PRO A 323 4.92 -5.45 -12.10
C PRO A 323 3.60 -5.32 -11.33
N TYR A 324 3.35 -4.18 -10.70
CA TYR A 324 2.09 -3.91 -9.98
C TYR A 324 0.92 -3.68 -10.95
N LEU A 325 1.18 -2.98 -12.04
CA LEU A 325 0.19 -2.81 -13.11
C LEU A 325 -0.19 -4.16 -13.74
N ALA A 326 0.80 -4.98 -14.08
CA ALA A 326 0.59 -6.32 -14.60
C ALA A 326 -0.20 -7.18 -13.60
N ARG A 327 0.19 -7.19 -12.32
CA ARG A 327 -0.52 -7.91 -11.26
C ARG A 327 -1.98 -7.48 -11.17
N MET A 328 -2.28 -6.19 -11.25
CA MET A 328 -3.65 -5.67 -11.22
C MET A 328 -4.47 -6.21 -12.41
N ILE A 329 -3.94 -6.11 -13.63
CA ILE A 329 -4.61 -6.59 -14.85
C ILE A 329 -4.88 -8.10 -14.76
N PHE A 330 -3.86 -8.90 -14.43
CA PHE A 330 -3.99 -10.34 -14.31
C PHE A 330 -4.93 -10.76 -13.18
N SER A 331 -4.95 -10.02 -12.05
CA SER A 331 -5.89 -10.28 -10.96
C SER A 331 -7.35 -10.14 -11.41
N ILE A 332 -7.65 -9.13 -12.21
CA ILE A 332 -9.00 -8.91 -12.76
C ILE A 332 -9.34 -10.03 -13.76
N VAL A 333 -8.42 -10.37 -14.66
CA VAL A 333 -8.62 -11.41 -15.69
C VAL A 333 -8.85 -12.77 -15.05
N PHE A 334 -7.96 -13.19 -14.14
CA PHE A 334 -8.09 -14.49 -13.48
C PHE A 334 -9.27 -14.55 -12.51
N GLY A 335 -9.63 -13.43 -11.86
CA GLY A 335 -10.85 -13.32 -11.07
C GLY A 335 -12.09 -13.59 -11.93
N ALA A 336 -12.20 -12.94 -13.09
CA ALA A 336 -13.33 -13.14 -14.01
C ALA A 336 -13.38 -14.56 -14.59
N ILE A 337 -12.21 -15.19 -14.85
CA ILE A 337 -12.14 -16.59 -15.28
C ILE A 337 -12.62 -17.52 -14.16
N GLY A 338 -12.13 -17.29 -12.92
CA GLY A 338 -12.53 -18.08 -11.75
C GLY A 338 -14.03 -18.01 -11.50
N ASP A 339 -14.64 -16.83 -11.54
CA ASP A 339 -16.08 -16.65 -11.38
C ASP A 339 -16.86 -17.42 -12.46
N ARG A 340 -16.40 -17.39 -13.73
CA ARG A 340 -17.04 -18.17 -14.80
C ARG A 340 -16.91 -19.67 -14.61
N MET A 341 -15.77 -20.15 -14.09
CA MET A 341 -15.55 -21.57 -13.82
C MET A 341 -16.46 -22.07 -12.69
N VAL A 342 -16.62 -21.28 -11.62
CA VAL A 342 -17.53 -21.59 -10.52
C VAL A 342 -18.97 -21.62 -11.01
N LEU A 343 -19.40 -20.65 -11.81
CA LEU A 343 -20.76 -20.63 -12.38
C LEU A 343 -21.04 -21.83 -13.30
N ARG A 344 -20.04 -22.36 -14.02
CA ARG A 344 -20.19 -23.52 -14.89
C ARG A 344 -20.22 -24.87 -14.15
N ASN A 345 -19.54 -24.94 -13.00
CA ASN A 345 -19.38 -26.17 -12.22
C ASN A 345 -20.15 -26.12 -10.90
N GLY A 346 -21.08 -25.18 -10.75
CA GLY A 346 -21.74 -24.83 -9.49
C GLY A 346 -22.54 -25.94 -8.80
N ASP A 347 -22.77 -27.07 -9.47
CA ASP A 347 -23.49 -28.22 -8.90
C ASP A 347 -22.55 -29.32 -8.34
N GLN A 348 -21.23 -29.17 -8.40
CA GLN A 348 -20.26 -30.22 -8.00
C GLN A 348 -19.45 -29.92 -6.72
N TYR A 349 -19.54 -28.73 -6.15
CA TYR A 349 -18.66 -28.32 -5.04
C TYR A 349 -19.36 -27.77 -3.78
N PHE A 350 -20.69 -28.00 -3.65
CA PHE A 350 -21.43 -27.74 -2.40
C PHE A 350 -22.12 -29.00 -1.91
#